data_a138c875b30b0d1d39c28f4755a6a188
#
_entry.id   a138c875b30b0d1d39c28f4755a6a188
#
_cell.length_a   1.000
_cell.length_b   1.000
_cell.length_c   1.000
_cell.angle_alpha   90.00
_cell.angle_beta   90.00
_cell.angle_gamma   90.00
#
_symmetry.space_group_name_H-M   'P 1'
#
loop_
_entity.id
_entity.type
_entity.pdbx_description
1 polymer ?
#
loop_
_entity_poly.entity_id
_entity_poly.type
_entity_poly.pdbx_seq_one_letter_code
_entity_poly.pdbx_strand_id
1 'polypeptide(L)'
;VPCLDSITTSRVLMTMDQYLKDHGYTTLIINTNHDEMRELTSIEQLWRMNVDGIILMATAVTMAHQNIAAKLDIPLLFVAQRYGAGVSIINDDYSAGYEVGKYAAYMGHRKICYIGVSGKDEAVGIYRKDGVINGLRDNGVSSVDLLETDFSLEKAHLIALDYLKKKQPTLFIGATDNIALGCLKAINELKLKMPDDISLIGFGGYETSQFINPSLSTVRFNNEETGIKAGQTIIDLIEGNVVDNLQLIGYTLIKGQSVKDLNK
;
A
#
# COMPACT_ATOMS: atom_id res chain seq x y z
N VAL A 1 -11.39 -4.63 -9.06
CA VAL A 1 -10.02 -4.50 -8.55
C VAL A 1 -9.16 -3.67 -9.48
N PRO A 2 -8.17 -2.87 -8.98
CA PRO A 2 -7.38 -1.96 -9.80
C PRO A 2 -6.43 -2.66 -10.78
N CYS A 3 -5.84 -3.78 -10.37
CA CYS A 3 -4.99 -4.61 -11.22
C CYS A 3 -4.84 -6.02 -10.64
N LEU A 4 -4.60 -7.01 -11.51
CA LEU A 4 -4.44 -8.40 -11.11
C LEU A 4 -2.98 -8.83 -10.93
N ASP A 5 -2.04 -8.07 -11.47
CA ASP A 5 -0.59 -8.32 -11.39
C ASP A 5 0.07 -7.78 -10.11
N SER A 6 -0.67 -7.04 -9.29
CA SER A 6 -0.21 -6.62 -7.95
C SER A 6 -0.18 -7.81 -6.98
N ILE A 7 0.96 -8.04 -6.35
CA ILE A 7 1.14 -9.06 -5.31
C ILE A 7 0.13 -8.86 -4.16
N THR A 8 -0.07 -7.63 -3.73
CA THR A 8 -1.04 -7.29 -2.67
C THR A 8 -2.47 -7.64 -3.11
N THR A 9 -2.89 -7.15 -4.29
CA THR A 9 -4.23 -7.41 -4.83
C THR A 9 -4.48 -8.91 -4.99
N SER A 10 -3.53 -9.64 -5.59
CA SER A 10 -3.67 -11.08 -5.82
C SER A 10 -3.80 -11.87 -4.51
N ARG A 11 -3.02 -11.55 -3.47
CA ARG A 11 -3.11 -12.23 -2.17
C ARG A 11 -4.45 -11.97 -1.47
N VAL A 12 -4.90 -10.71 -1.47
CA VAL A 12 -6.23 -10.36 -0.91
C VAL A 12 -7.33 -11.11 -1.66
N LEU A 13 -7.28 -11.12 -3.01
CA LEU A 13 -8.28 -11.80 -3.83
C LEU A 13 -8.32 -13.31 -3.58
N MET A 14 -7.16 -13.97 -3.52
CA MET A 14 -7.10 -15.43 -3.31
C MET A 14 -7.73 -15.85 -1.98
N THR A 15 -7.43 -15.15 -0.90
CA THR A 15 -7.98 -15.49 0.42
C THR A 15 -9.44 -15.10 0.55
N MET A 16 -9.85 -13.99 -0.05
CA MET A 16 -11.24 -13.56 -0.11
C MET A 16 -12.11 -14.54 -0.91
N ASP A 17 -11.67 -14.93 -2.11
CA ASP A 17 -12.37 -15.88 -2.98
C ASP A 17 -12.55 -17.23 -2.29
N GLN A 18 -11.48 -17.75 -1.66
CA GLN A 18 -11.56 -19.00 -0.91
C GLN A 18 -12.56 -18.89 0.26
N TYR A 19 -12.51 -17.79 1.03
CA TYR A 19 -13.43 -17.58 2.14
C TYR A 19 -14.89 -17.52 1.65
N LEU A 20 -15.18 -16.76 0.59
CA LEU A 20 -16.52 -16.64 0.00
C LEU A 20 -17.03 -17.98 -0.53
N LYS A 21 -16.17 -18.75 -1.22
CA LYS A 21 -16.49 -20.08 -1.73
C LYS A 21 -16.85 -21.06 -0.62
N ASP A 22 -16.12 -21.05 0.49
CA ASP A 22 -16.38 -21.91 1.64
C ASP A 22 -17.72 -21.58 2.33
N HIS A 23 -18.27 -20.36 2.08
CA HIS A 23 -19.57 -19.91 2.55
C HIS A 23 -20.67 -19.92 1.47
N GLY A 24 -20.41 -20.58 0.32
CA GLY A 24 -21.42 -20.82 -0.73
C GLY A 24 -21.58 -19.68 -1.75
N TYR A 25 -20.71 -18.69 -1.74
CA TYR A 25 -20.72 -17.59 -2.71
C TYR A 25 -19.76 -17.85 -3.88
N THR A 26 -20.10 -17.29 -5.04
CA THR A 26 -19.24 -17.29 -6.21
C THR A 26 -18.72 -15.89 -6.48
N THR A 27 -17.42 -15.76 -6.68
CA THR A 27 -16.78 -14.47 -6.93
C THR A 27 -16.69 -14.19 -8.43
N LEU A 28 -17.15 -12.99 -8.84
CA LEU A 28 -16.92 -12.44 -10.17
C LEU A 28 -15.89 -11.32 -10.08
N ILE A 29 -14.73 -11.47 -10.72
CA ILE A 29 -13.63 -10.51 -10.63
C ILE A 29 -13.58 -9.65 -11.91
N ILE A 30 -13.61 -8.32 -11.75
CA ILE A 30 -13.41 -7.36 -12.83
C ILE A 30 -12.14 -6.57 -12.59
N ASN A 31 -11.22 -6.62 -13.56
CA ASN A 31 -10.01 -5.78 -13.55
C ASN A 31 -10.30 -4.42 -14.19
N THR A 32 -10.13 -3.33 -13.43
CA THR A 32 -10.45 -1.96 -13.87
C THR A 32 -9.25 -1.21 -14.44
N ASN A 33 -8.03 -1.75 -14.32
CA ASN A 33 -6.78 -1.15 -14.81
C ASN A 33 -6.55 0.29 -14.31
N HIS A 34 -6.85 0.57 -13.04
CA HIS A 34 -6.75 1.90 -12.43
C HIS A 34 -7.59 2.99 -13.14
N ASP A 35 -8.65 2.58 -13.85
CA ASP A 35 -9.54 3.49 -14.57
C ASP A 35 -10.83 3.71 -13.77
N GLU A 36 -11.00 4.94 -13.25
CA GLU A 36 -12.19 5.33 -12.45
C GLU A 36 -13.51 5.15 -13.22
N MET A 37 -13.54 5.50 -14.49
CA MET A 37 -14.77 5.34 -15.31
C MET A 37 -15.13 3.86 -15.45
N ARG A 38 -14.12 3.01 -15.60
CA ARG A 38 -14.31 1.57 -15.65
C ARG A 38 -14.74 0.99 -14.29
N GLU A 39 -14.24 1.53 -13.18
CA GLU A 39 -14.72 1.16 -11.83
C GLU A 39 -16.22 1.46 -11.70
N LEU A 40 -16.64 2.68 -11.99
CA LEU A 40 -18.04 3.11 -11.90
C LEU A 40 -18.95 2.30 -12.82
N THR A 41 -18.55 2.12 -14.08
CA THR A 41 -19.31 1.32 -15.06
C THR A 41 -19.43 -0.14 -14.61
N SER A 42 -18.38 -0.69 -14.03
CA SER A 42 -18.38 -2.07 -13.51
C SER A 42 -19.33 -2.24 -12.33
N ILE A 43 -19.39 -1.26 -11.42
CA ILE A 43 -20.36 -1.27 -10.32
C ILE A 43 -21.80 -1.31 -10.86
N GLU A 44 -22.13 -0.45 -11.85
CA GLU A 44 -23.47 -0.45 -12.47
C GLU A 44 -23.78 -1.75 -13.20
N GLN A 45 -22.81 -2.34 -13.89
CA GLN A 45 -22.98 -3.64 -14.57
C GLN A 45 -23.26 -4.75 -13.58
N LEU A 46 -22.49 -4.86 -12.49
CA LEU A 46 -22.69 -5.85 -11.44
C LEU A 46 -24.07 -5.68 -10.78
N TRP A 47 -24.46 -4.46 -10.48
CA TRP A 47 -25.80 -4.18 -9.93
C TRP A 47 -26.92 -4.65 -10.85
N ARG A 48 -26.82 -4.38 -12.17
CA ARG A 48 -27.81 -4.87 -13.16
C ARG A 48 -27.80 -6.41 -13.32
N MET A 49 -26.71 -7.07 -12.95
CA MET A 49 -26.60 -8.53 -12.94
C MET A 49 -27.21 -9.14 -11.67
N ASN A 50 -27.75 -8.33 -10.75
CA ASN A 50 -28.35 -8.74 -9.49
C ASN A 50 -27.38 -9.57 -8.63
N VAL A 51 -26.12 -9.12 -8.49
CA VAL A 51 -25.19 -9.71 -7.53
C VAL A 51 -25.65 -9.41 -6.10
N ASP A 52 -25.28 -10.27 -5.15
CA ASP A 52 -25.69 -10.12 -3.74
C ASP A 52 -24.96 -8.97 -3.04
N GLY A 53 -23.73 -8.65 -3.47
CA GLY A 53 -22.90 -7.56 -2.92
C GLY A 53 -21.70 -7.26 -3.78
N ILE A 54 -21.06 -6.12 -3.56
CA ILE A 54 -19.89 -5.66 -4.31
C ILE A 54 -18.77 -5.33 -3.37
N ILE A 55 -17.56 -5.82 -3.65
CA ILE A 55 -16.31 -5.43 -2.98
C ILE A 55 -15.48 -4.62 -3.98
N LEU A 56 -15.22 -3.36 -3.67
CA LEU A 56 -14.42 -2.46 -4.49
C LEU A 56 -13.06 -2.20 -3.86
N MET A 57 -12.00 -2.65 -4.52
CA MET A 57 -10.64 -2.18 -4.26
C MET A 57 -10.40 -0.96 -5.15
N ALA A 58 -10.80 0.22 -4.69
CA ALA A 58 -10.70 1.44 -5.47
C ALA A 58 -9.27 1.96 -5.57
N THR A 59 -8.95 2.63 -6.67
CA THR A 59 -7.72 3.42 -6.78
C THR A 59 -7.82 4.70 -5.94
N ALA A 60 -9.00 5.33 -5.96
CA ALA A 60 -9.35 6.48 -5.12
C ALA A 60 -10.88 6.50 -4.91
N VAL A 61 -11.35 7.06 -3.79
CA VAL A 61 -12.78 7.23 -3.55
C VAL A 61 -13.18 8.66 -3.89
N THR A 62 -13.93 8.82 -4.99
CA THR A 62 -14.38 10.12 -5.50
C THR A 62 -15.86 10.37 -5.20
N MET A 63 -16.31 11.60 -5.45
CA MET A 63 -17.75 11.94 -5.38
C MET A 63 -18.60 11.07 -6.30
N ALA A 64 -18.07 10.61 -7.43
CA ALA A 64 -18.79 9.71 -8.34
C ALA A 64 -19.02 8.34 -7.68
N HIS A 65 -18.04 7.80 -6.96
CA HIS A 65 -18.20 6.57 -6.17
C HIS A 65 -19.25 6.75 -5.05
N GLN A 66 -19.27 7.91 -4.39
CA GLN A 66 -20.28 8.21 -3.37
C GLN A 66 -21.69 8.29 -3.95
N ASN A 67 -21.81 8.93 -5.12
CA ASN A 67 -23.10 9.09 -5.80
C ASN A 67 -23.67 7.74 -6.31
N ILE A 68 -22.80 6.83 -6.76
CA ILE A 68 -23.27 5.51 -7.19
C ILE A 68 -23.61 4.65 -5.96
N ALA A 69 -22.77 4.65 -4.93
CA ALA A 69 -23.01 3.92 -3.69
C ALA A 69 -24.36 4.27 -3.05
N ALA A 70 -24.73 5.57 -3.07
CA ALA A 70 -26.02 6.03 -2.53
C ALA A 70 -27.26 5.54 -3.30
N LYS A 71 -27.09 5.00 -4.52
CA LYS A 71 -28.19 4.49 -5.36
C LYS A 71 -28.34 2.98 -5.28
N LEU A 72 -27.30 2.29 -4.78
CA LEU A 72 -27.34 0.83 -4.68
C LEU A 72 -28.28 0.38 -3.56
N ASP A 73 -29.05 -0.65 -3.83
CA ASP A 73 -29.87 -1.39 -2.86
C ASP A 73 -29.18 -2.67 -2.37
N ILE A 74 -27.93 -2.88 -2.78
CA ILE A 74 -27.05 -3.98 -2.37
C ILE A 74 -25.82 -3.45 -1.63
N PRO A 75 -25.19 -4.24 -0.75
CA PRO A 75 -23.97 -3.85 -0.05
C PRO A 75 -22.81 -3.50 -0.99
N LEU A 76 -22.11 -2.40 -0.69
CA LEU A 76 -20.84 -2.02 -1.31
C LEU A 76 -19.79 -1.83 -0.22
N LEU A 77 -18.78 -2.71 -0.22
CA LEU A 77 -17.64 -2.69 0.69
C LEU A 77 -16.42 -2.11 -0.04
N PHE A 78 -15.78 -1.13 0.57
CA PHE A 78 -14.49 -0.60 0.08
C PHE A 78 -13.32 -1.28 0.76
N VAL A 79 -12.30 -1.64 -0.02
CA VAL A 79 -11.05 -2.22 0.47
C VAL A 79 -9.87 -1.39 -0.02
N ALA A 80 -8.87 -1.20 0.82
CA ALA A 80 -7.66 -0.41 0.62
C ALA A 80 -7.84 1.12 0.64
N GLN A 81 -9.02 1.64 0.35
CA GLN A 81 -9.32 3.08 0.42
C GLN A 81 -10.49 3.34 1.38
N ARG A 82 -10.42 4.47 2.06
CA ARG A 82 -11.47 4.85 3.03
C ARG A 82 -12.68 5.46 2.33
N TYR A 83 -13.86 4.95 2.65
CA TYR A 83 -15.14 5.55 2.27
C TYR A 83 -15.86 6.06 3.52
N GLY A 84 -15.95 7.38 3.67
CA GLY A 84 -16.45 8.01 4.90
C GLY A 84 -17.93 7.80 5.21
N ALA A 85 -18.75 7.44 4.21
CA ALA A 85 -20.20 7.23 4.35
C ALA A 85 -20.61 5.75 4.37
N GLY A 86 -19.67 4.81 4.33
CA GLY A 86 -19.95 3.37 4.30
C GLY A 86 -18.85 2.54 4.95
N VAL A 87 -18.83 1.25 4.64
CA VAL A 87 -17.91 0.30 5.25
C VAL A 87 -16.62 0.22 4.47
N SER A 88 -15.50 0.29 5.18
CA SER A 88 -14.16 0.23 4.61
C SER A 88 -13.23 -0.65 5.44
N ILE A 89 -12.42 -1.44 4.75
CA ILE A 89 -11.28 -2.17 5.32
C ILE A 89 -10.00 -1.58 4.73
N ILE A 90 -9.15 -1.01 5.57
CA ILE A 90 -7.91 -0.36 5.14
C ILE A 90 -6.73 -0.81 6.00
N ASN A 91 -5.54 -0.71 5.46
CA ASN A 91 -4.33 -0.86 6.23
C ASN A 91 -4.14 0.34 7.18
N ASP A 92 -3.48 0.12 8.32
CA ASP A 92 -3.03 1.23 9.19
C ASP A 92 -1.75 1.86 8.61
N ASP A 93 -1.90 2.51 7.45
CA ASP A 93 -0.81 3.10 6.68
C ASP A 93 -0.09 4.21 7.43
N TYR A 94 -0.84 5.01 8.20
CA TYR A 94 -0.24 6.10 8.96
C TYR A 94 0.67 5.58 10.08
N SER A 95 0.18 4.65 10.90
CA SER A 95 0.98 4.10 12.00
C SER A 95 2.19 3.31 11.48
N ALA A 96 2.01 2.56 10.38
CA ALA A 96 3.10 1.87 9.71
C ALA A 96 4.18 2.84 9.20
N GLY A 97 3.77 3.93 8.56
CA GLY A 97 4.67 5.00 8.13
C GLY A 97 5.40 5.64 9.32
N TYR A 98 4.66 5.96 10.39
CA TYR A 98 5.23 6.55 11.59
C TYR A 98 6.31 5.66 12.23
N GLU A 99 6.06 4.36 12.33
CA GLU A 99 7.03 3.42 12.86
C GLU A 99 8.30 3.33 11.98
N VAL A 100 8.16 3.36 10.66
CA VAL A 100 9.31 3.40 9.73
C VAL A 100 10.11 4.68 9.93
N GLY A 101 9.47 5.84 10.02
CA GLY A 101 10.14 7.11 10.28
C GLY A 101 10.90 7.11 11.61
N LYS A 102 10.24 6.64 12.68
CA LYS A 102 10.85 6.45 14.00
C LYS A 102 12.05 5.49 13.94
N TYR A 103 11.91 4.36 13.27
CA TYR A 103 12.99 3.38 13.10
C TYR A 103 14.19 3.97 12.35
N ALA A 104 13.96 4.68 11.25
CA ALA A 104 15.01 5.34 10.50
C ALA A 104 15.79 6.36 11.33
N ALA A 105 15.08 7.18 12.11
CA ALA A 105 15.68 8.15 13.02
C ALA A 105 16.48 7.47 14.16
N TYR A 106 15.94 6.36 14.71
CA TYR A 106 16.59 5.56 15.75
C TYR A 106 17.91 4.95 15.24
N MET A 107 17.97 4.51 13.99
CA MET A 107 19.19 3.99 13.33
C MET A 107 20.21 5.10 12.96
N GLY A 108 19.95 6.34 13.35
CA GLY A 108 20.88 7.48 13.19
C GLY A 108 20.77 8.19 11.83
N HIS A 109 19.86 7.81 10.95
CA HIS A 109 19.69 8.47 9.65
C HIS A 109 19.13 9.88 9.79
N ARG A 110 19.74 10.87 9.09
CA ARG A 110 19.35 12.28 9.07
C ARG A 110 19.24 12.86 7.66
N LYS A 111 19.95 12.24 6.68
CA LYS A 111 19.87 12.59 5.25
C LYS A 111 19.02 11.53 4.57
N ILE A 112 17.73 11.78 4.46
CA ILE A 112 16.74 10.80 4.02
C ILE A 112 16.04 11.30 2.76
N CYS A 113 15.83 10.41 1.81
CA CYS A 113 14.97 10.63 0.66
C CYS A 113 13.81 9.64 0.70
N TYR A 114 12.58 10.15 0.72
CA TYR A 114 11.37 9.37 0.55
C TYR A 114 10.92 9.43 -0.91
N ILE A 115 10.70 8.27 -1.52
CA ILE A 115 10.15 8.17 -2.87
C ILE A 115 8.77 7.56 -2.78
N GLY A 116 7.75 8.38 -3.04
CA GLY A 116 6.36 8.03 -2.88
C GLY A 116 5.57 8.09 -4.18
N VAL A 117 4.26 7.97 -4.05
CA VAL A 117 3.30 8.08 -5.15
C VAL A 117 2.42 9.31 -4.96
N SER A 118 1.66 9.64 -6.01
CA SER A 118 0.72 10.75 -6.00
C SER A 118 -0.30 10.65 -4.86
N GLY A 119 -0.69 11.77 -4.29
CA GLY A 119 -1.76 11.86 -3.29
C GLY A 119 -3.16 11.47 -3.79
N LYS A 120 -3.32 11.10 -5.06
CA LYS A 120 -4.56 10.47 -5.55
C LYS A 120 -4.83 9.13 -4.88
N ASP A 121 -3.78 8.38 -4.57
CA ASP A 121 -3.87 7.24 -3.66
C ASP A 121 -3.70 7.77 -2.22
N GLU A 122 -4.81 7.94 -1.50
CA GLU A 122 -4.78 8.52 -0.15
C GLU A 122 -4.02 7.64 0.84
N ALA A 123 -4.17 6.33 0.77
CA ALA A 123 -3.53 5.38 1.68
C ALA A 123 -2.01 5.48 1.60
N VAL A 124 -1.45 5.36 0.40
CA VAL A 124 0.00 5.33 0.17
C VAL A 124 0.60 6.73 -0.01
N GLY A 125 -0.06 7.57 -0.82
CA GLY A 125 0.43 8.89 -1.20
C GLY A 125 0.24 9.97 -0.13
N ILE A 126 -0.71 9.78 0.81
CA ILE A 126 -0.96 10.72 1.90
C ILE A 126 -0.65 10.07 3.24
N TYR A 127 -1.46 9.11 3.71
CA TYR A 127 -1.37 8.61 5.09
C TYR A 127 -0.02 7.96 5.40
N ARG A 128 0.49 7.06 4.54
CA ARG A 128 1.79 6.42 4.72
C ARG A 128 2.93 7.43 4.71
N LYS A 129 2.93 8.32 3.73
CA LYS A 129 3.92 9.40 3.62
C LYS A 129 3.93 10.30 4.84
N ASP A 130 2.76 10.78 5.26
CA ASP A 130 2.63 11.68 6.41
C ASP A 130 3.04 10.98 7.70
N GLY A 131 2.73 9.69 7.84
CA GLY A 131 3.24 8.85 8.92
C GLY A 131 4.76 8.86 8.96
N VAL A 132 5.44 8.56 7.84
CA VAL A 132 6.91 8.57 7.76
C VAL A 132 7.49 9.93 8.15
N ILE A 133 6.95 11.01 7.58
CA ILE A 133 7.41 12.37 7.85
C ILE A 133 7.24 12.73 9.33
N ASN A 134 6.08 12.42 9.91
CA ASN A 134 5.80 12.70 11.32
C ASN A 134 6.68 11.84 12.24
N GLY A 135 6.84 10.54 11.94
CA GLY A 135 7.72 9.65 12.68
C GLY A 135 9.19 10.14 12.69
N LEU A 136 9.67 10.64 11.56
CA LEU A 136 11.00 11.24 11.45
C LEU A 136 11.10 12.53 12.24
N ARG A 137 10.14 13.45 12.07
CA ARG A 137 10.13 14.77 12.73
C ARG A 137 10.09 14.65 14.25
N ASP A 138 9.24 13.81 14.78
CA ASP A 138 9.06 13.61 16.22
C ASP A 138 10.28 12.95 16.87
N ASN A 139 11.18 12.35 16.03
CA ASN A 139 12.45 11.78 16.46
C ASN A 139 13.68 12.58 15.96
N GLY A 140 13.50 13.90 15.75
CA GLY A 140 14.59 14.86 15.54
C GLY A 140 15.14 14.93 14.12
N VAL A 141 14.41 14.43 13.10
CA VAL A 141 14.75 14.60 11.69
C VAL A 141 13.83 15.65 11.07
N SER A 142 14.34 16.86 10.88
CA SER A 142 13.56 18.03 10.43
C SER A 142 13.40 18.16 8.91
N SER A 143 14.23 17.47 8.12
CA SER A 143 14.23 17.61 6.66
C SER A 143 14.32 16.23 5.98
N VAL A 144 13.43 16.01 5.03
CA VAL A 144 13.36 14.82 4.18
C VAL A 144 13.19 15.28 2.74
N ASP A 145 14.02 14.80 1.82
CA ASP A 145 13.79 15.02 0.39
C ASP A 145 12.62 14.14 -0.06
N LEU A 146 11.66 14.74 -0.74
CA LEU A 146 10.45 14.04 -1.22
C LEU A 146 10.49 13.96 -2.75
N LEU A 147 10.37 12.77 -3.28
CA LEU A 147 10.25 12.50 -4.71
C LEU A 147 8.95 11.75 -4.98
N GLU A 148 8.36 12.00 -6.15
CA GLU A 148 7.15 11.33 -6.58
C GLU A 148 7.40 10.46 -7.81
N THR A 149 6.83 9.26 -7.81
CA THR A 149 6.84 8.29 -8.91
C THR A 149 5.46 7.64 -9.01
N ASP A 150 5.32 6.62 -9.82
CA ASP A 150 4.20 5.67 -9.73
C ASP A 150 4.64 4.38 -9.00
N PHE A 151 3.81 3.33 -9.04
CA PHE A 151 4.12 2.05 -8.40
C PHE A 151 5.14 1.20 -9.18
N SER A 152 5.65 1.67 -10.34
CA SER A 152 6.55 0.90 -11.18
C SER A 152 8.00 0.95 -10.67
N LEU A 153 8.66 -0.19 -10.73
CA LEU A 153 10.07 -0.34 -10.41
C LEU A 153 10.96 0.49 -11.36
N GLU A 154 10.60 0.53 -12.65
CA GLU A 154 11.36 1.22 -13.69
C GLU A 154 11.42 2.72 -13.47
N LYS A 155 10.28 3.37 -13.19
CA LYS A 155 10.26 4.81 -12.92
C LYS A 155 10.97 5.14 -11.62
N ALA A 156 10.77 4.34 -10.57
CA ALA A 156 11.47 4.51 -9.31
C ALA A 156 13.00 4.43 -9.51
N HIS A 157 13.48 3.49 -10.33
CA HIS A 157 14.88 3.38 -10.70
C HIS A 157 15.41 4.66 -11.36
N LEU A 158 14.72 5.16 -12.39
CA LEU A 158 15.15 6.36 -13.13
C LEU A 158 15.19 7.60 -12.22
N ILE A 159 14.17 7.78 -11.36
CA ILE A 159 14.10 8.90 -10.42
C ILE A 159 15.20 8.82 -9.37
N ALA A 160 15.43 7.63 -8.79
CA ALA A 160 16.51 7.42 -7.84
C ALA A 160 17.90 7.65 -8.46
N LEU A 161 18.11 7.19 -9.69
CA LEU A 161 19.35 7.37 -10.43
C LEU A 161 19.64 8.86 -10.71
N ASP A 162 18.65 9.63 -11.15
CA ASP A 162 18.81 11.07 -11.37
C ASP A 162 19.07 11.83 -10.07
N TYR A 163 18.39 11.42 -8.98
CA TYR A 163 18.62 12.01 -7.67
C TYR A 163 20.03 11.73 -7.15
N LEU A 164 20.53 10.50 -7.27
CA LEU A 164 21.86 10.10 -6.81
C LEU A 164 23.01 10.79 -7.56
N LYS A 165 22.81 11.24 -8.78
CA LYS A 165 23.76 12.07 -9.51
C LYS A 165 23.96 13.46 -8.90
N LYS A 166 23.03 13.93 -8.09
CA LYS A 166 22.99 15.30 -7.52
C LYS A 166 23.18 15.31 -6.01
N LYS A 167 22.66 14.31 -5.33
CA LYS A 167 22.62 14.21 -3.86
C LYS A 167 22.85 12.76 -3.44
N GLN A 168 23.47 12.57 -2.26
CA GLN A 168 23.65 11.25 -1.66
C GLN A 168 22.97 11.21 -0.29
N PRO A 169 21.81 10.57 -0.17
CA PRO A 169 21.16 10.34 1.12
C PRO A 169 21.87 9.19 1.85
N THR A 170 21.69 9.07 3.15
CA THR A 170 22.10 7.87 3.89
C THR A 170 21.03 6.78 3.87
N LEU A 171 19.79 7.15 3.53
CA LEU A 171 18.66 6.24 3.49
C LEU A 171 17.66 6.65 2.40
N PHE A 172 17.24 5.69 1.58
CA PHE A 172 15.99 5.76 0.83
C PHE A 172 14.87 5.06 1.57
N ILE A 173 13.69 5.68 1.57
CA ILE A 173 12.44 5.05 1.97
C ILE A 173 11.53 5.02 0.73
N GLY A 174 11.30 3.84 0.18
CA GLY A 174 10.35 3.65 -0.92
C GLY A 174 8.95 3.39 -0.37
N ALA A 175 7.93 4.07 -0.89
CA ALA A 175 6.54 3.87 -0.47
C ALA A 175 6.01 2.44 -0.71
N THR A 176 6.67 1.66 -1.56
CA THR A 176 6.45 0.21 -1.74
C THR A 176 7.77 -0.51 -1.90
N ASP A 177 7.76 -1.85 -1.77
CA ASP A 177 8.95 -2.67 -2.03
C ASP A 177 9.40 -2.57 -3.50
N ASN A 178 8.49 -2.42 -4.46
CA ASN A 178 8.84 -2.19 -5.87
C ASN A 178 9.63 -0.88 -6.03
N ILE A 179 9.19 0.20 -5.38
CA ILE A 179 9.91 1.48 -5.39
C ILE A 179 11.29 1.32 -4.75
N ALA A 180 11.37 0.62 -3.61
CA ALA A 180 12.64 0.32 -2.94
C ALA A 180 13.58 -0.50 -3.83
N LEU A 181 13.08 -1.53 -4.52
CA LEU A 181 13.87 -2.32 -5.47
C LEU A 181 14.34 -1.50 -6.68
N GLY A 182 13.53 -0.54 -7.14
CA GLY A 182 13.96 0.44 -8.13
C GLY A 182 15.14 1.30 -7.65
N CYS A 183 15.09 1.76 -6.39
CA CYS A 183 16.22 2.45 -5.76
C CYS A 183 17.46 1.56 -5.64
N LEU A 184 17.29 0.30 -5.27
CA LEU A 184 18.41 -0.66 -5.20
C LEU A 184 19.10 -0.83 -6.55
N LYS A 185 18.34 -0.89 -7.63
CA LYS A 185 18.89 -0.94 -8.99
C LYS A 185 19.75 0.29 -9.29
N ALA A 186 19.29 1.50 -8.91
CA ALA A 186 20.07 2.73 -9.08
C ALA A 186 21.35 2.75 -8.23
N ILE A 187 21.27 2.28 -6.97
CA ILE A 187 22.42 2.13 -6.08
C ILE A 187 23.49 1.22 -6.72
N ASN A 188 23.06 0.05 -7.22
CA ASN A 188 23.95 -0.92 -7.84
C ASN A 188 24.58 -0.40 -9.15
N GLU A 189 23.82 0.32 -9.99
CA GLU A 189 24.29 0.92 -11.25
C GLU A 189 25.41 1.93 -11.00
N LEU A 190 25.33 2.69 -9.92
CA LEU A 190 26.37 3.62 -9.48
C LEU A 190 27.49 2.96 -8.66
N LYS A 191 27.49 1.62 -8.55
CA LYS A 191 28.47 0.83 -7.78
C LYS A 191 28.52 1.19 -6.29
N LEU A 192 27.44 1.74 -5.76
CA LEU A 192 27.24 1.97 -4.33
C LEU A 192 26.77 0.67 -3.66
N LYS A 193 27.00 0.55 -2.35
CA LYS A 193 26.69 -0.66 -1.58
C LYS A 193 25.54 -0.39 -0.60
N MET A 194 24.58 -1.28 -0.60
CA MET A 194 23.54 -1.34 0.43
C MET A 194 23.94 -2.38 1.49
N PRO A 195 23.90 -2.06 2.78
CA PRO A 195 23.52 -0.79 3.39
C PRO A 195 24.70 0.17 3.62
N ASP A 196 25.94 -0.18 3.23
CA ASP A 196 27.17 0.51 3.64
C ASP A 196 27.20 1.97 3.23
N ASP A 197 26.88 2.27 1.98
CA ASP A 197 26.83 3.63 1.44
C ASP A 197 25.43 4.23 1.56
N ILE A 198 24.38 3.43 1.28
CA ILE A 198 22.97 3.87 1.32
C ILE A 198 22.11 2.73 1.87
N SER A 199 21.39 3.02 2.93
CA SER A 199 20.36 2.15 3.50
C SER A 199 19.04 2.23 2.70
N LEU A 200 18.19 1.20 2.85
CA LEU A 200 16.94 1.10 2.11
C LEU A 200 15.82 0.51 2.96
N ILE A 201 14.63 1.12 2.91
CA ILE A 201 13.41 0.59 3.53
C ILE A 201 12.29 0.61 2.50
N GLY A 202 11.41 -0.40 2.51
CA GLY A 202 10.22 -0.51 1.68
C GLY A 202 8.94 -0.73 2.49
N PHE A 203 7.84 -0.91 1.76
CA PHE A 203 6.53 -1.31 2.29
C PHE A 203 5.91 -2.35 1.34
N GLY A 204 5.39 -3.44 1.89
CA GLY A 204 4.77 -4.55 1.16
C GLY A 204 5.10 -5.90 1.76
N GLY A 205 6.31 -6.07 2.28
CA GLY A 205 6.77 -7.35 2.83
C GLY A 205 6.77 -8.44 1.76
N TYR A 206 7.12 -8.08 0.51
CA TYR A 206 7.12 -9.03 -0.60
C TYR A 206 8.16 -10.12 -0.39
N GLU A 207 7.84 -11.32 -0.84
CA GLU A 207 8.76 -12.46 -0.73
C GLU A 207 10.10 -12.14 -1.42
N THR A 208 10.07 -11.55 -2.60
CA THR A 208 11.27 -11.13 -3.34
C THR A 208 12.18 -10.21 -2.52
N SER A 209 11.61 -9.36 -1.68
CA SER A 209 12.36 -8.41 -0.83
C SER A 209 13.17 -9.12 0.26
N GLN A 210 12.81 -10.34 0.62
CA GLN A 210 13.53 -11.16 1.58
C GLN A 210 14.63 -12.00 0.93
N PHE A 211 14.55 -12.26 -0.39
CA PHE A 211 15.52 -13.06 -1.13
C PHE A 211 16.64 -12.23 -1.78
N ILE A 212 16.56 -10.91 -1.77
CA ILE A 212 17.73 -10.08 -2.14
C ILE A 212 18.78 -10.13 -1.03
N ASN A 213 20.03 -9.87 -1.38
CA ASN A 213 21.15 -9.84 -0.42
C ASN A 213 21.88 -8.49 -0.49
N PRO A 214 21.90 -7.69 0.60
CA PRO A 214 21.22 -7.87 1.88
C PRO A 214 19.68 -7.84 1.77
N SER A 215 18.95 -8.55 2.69
CA SER A 215 17.50 -8.57 2.69
C SER A 215 16.90 -7.20 3.04
N LEU A 216 15.77 -6.84 2.40
CA LEU A 216 15.13 -5.54 2.57
C LEU A 216 14.43 -5.43 3.94
N SER A 217 14.66 -4.34 4.65
CA SER A 217 13.79 -3.90 5.74
C SER A 217 12.50 -3.35 5.14
N THR A 218 11.36 -3.85 5.59
CA THR A 218 10.06 -3.51 4.98
C THR A 218 8.92 -3.65 5.98
N VAL A 219 7.81 -2.98 5.71
CA VAL A 219 6.55 -3.21 6.42
C VAL A 219 5.72 -4.24 5.68
N ARG A 220 5.25 -5.26 6.41
CA ARG A 220 4.28 -6.23 5.91
C ARG A 220 2.91 -5.90 6.46
N PHE A 221 1.93 -5.71 5.56
CA PHE A 221 0.52 -5.73 5.90
C PHE A 221 -0.03 -7.15 5.77
N ASN A 222 -1.03 -7.50 6.60
CA ASN A 222 -1.61 -8.83 6.57
C ASN A 222 -2.68 -8.92 5.46
N ASN A 223 -2.22 -9.12 4.22
CA ASN A 223 -3.10 -9.21 3.05
C ASN A 223 -4.08 -10.40 3.13
N GLU A 224 -3.68 -11.50 3.79
CA GLU A 224 -4.54 -12.66 3.99
C GLU A 224 -5.69 -12.32 4.93
N GLU A 225 -5.41 -11.65 6.03
CA GLU A 225 -6.42 -11.13 6.96
C GLU A 225 -7.36 -10.15 6.26
N THR A 226 -6.82 -9.28 5.39
CA THR A 226 -7.62 -8.36 4.59
C THR A 226 -8.64 -9.11 3.74
N GLY A 227 -8.22 -10.19 3.06
CA GLY A 227 -9.10 -10.98 2.21
C GLY A 227 -10.19 -11.72 3.00
N ILE A 228 -9.81 -12.38 4.10
CA ILE A 228 -10.78 -13.07 4.99
C ILE A 228 -11.79 -12.06 5.55
N LYS A 229 -11.31 -10.94 6.06
CA LYS A 229 -12.14 -9.91 6.66
C LYS A 229 -13.09 -9.27 5.63
N ALA A 230 -12.63 -9.07 4.39
CA ALA A 230 -13.48 -8.57 3.31
C ALA A 230 -14.58 -9.56 2.95
N GLY A 231 -14.27 -10.86 2.86
CA GLY A 231 -15.25 -11.92 2.64
C GLY A 231 -16.26 -12.01 3.78
N GLN A 232 -15.83 -11.98 5.01
CA GLN A 232 -16.71 -12.00 6.19
C GLN A 232 -17.61 -10.76 6.23
N THR A 233 -17.03 -9.57 6.09
CA THR A 233 -17.77 -8.30 6.18
C THR A 233 -18.84 -8.18 5.09
N ILE A 234 -18.55 -8.61 3.85
CA ILE A 234 -19.57 -8.53 2.79
C ILE A 234 -20.72 -9.51 3.05
N ILE A 235 -20.45 -10.70 3.58
CA ILE A 235 -21.50 -11.65 3.97
C ILE A 235 -22.37 -11.06 5.09
N ASP A 236 -21.76 -10.52 6.15
CA ASP A 236 -22.47 -9.86 7.22
C ASP A 236 -23.39 -8.74 6.72
N LEU A 237 -22.90 -7.94 5.77
CA LEU A 237 -23.70 -6.87 5.15
C LEU A 237 -24.86 -7.42 4.30
N ILE A 238 -24.65 -8.51 3.55
CA ILE A 238 -25.71 -9.18 2.76
C ILE A 238 -26.79 -9.73 3.68
N GLU A 239 -26.41 -10.26 4.84
CA GLU A 239 -27.34 -10.78 5.85
C GLU A 239 -28.02 -9.69 6.68
N GLY A 240 -27.65 -8.43 6.51
CA GLY A 240 -28.18 -7.29 7.26
C GLY A 240 -27.61 -7.12 8.67
N ASN A 241 -26.46 -7.74 8.94
CA ASN A 241 -25.76 -7.60 10.21
C ASN A 241 -25.10 -6.22 10.32
N VAL A 242 -24.94 -5.74 11.56
CA VAL A 242 -24.23 -4.48 11.83
C VAL A 242 -22.73 -4.76 11.89
N VAL A 243 -21.96 -3.97 11.12
CA VAL A 243 -20.51 -4.04 11.09
C VAL A 243 -19.88 -2.66 11.37
N ASP A 244 -18.63 -2.64 11.79
CA ASP A 244 -17.88 -1.39 11.96
C ASP A 244 -17.66 -0.72 10.60
N ASN A 245 -17.92 0.58 10.52
CA ASN A 245 -17.74 1.35 9.29
C ASN A 245 -16.27 1.45 8.85
N LEU A 246 -15.33 1.38 9.80
CA LEU A 246 -13.89 1.41 9.52
C LEU A 246 -13.20 0.26 10.25
N GLN A 247 -12.60 -0.62 9.47
CA GLN A 247 -11.82 -1.74 9.97
C GLN A 247 -10.36 -1.58 9.56
N LEU A 248 -9.45 -1.58 10.53
CA LEU A 248 -8.03 -1.45 10.30
C LEU A 248 -7.35 -2.81 10.26
N ILE A 249 -6.47 -2.98 9.28
CA ILE A 249 -5.56 -4.12 9.18
C ILE A 249 -4.20 -3.72 9.74
N GLY A 250 -3.71 -4.50 10.68
CA GLY A 250 -2.42 -4.29 11.30
C GLY A 250 -1.23 -4.55 10.37
N TYR A 251 -0.06 -4.20 10.85
CA TYR A 251 1.19 -4.35 10.11
C TYR A 251 2.30 -4.91 10.99
N THR A 252 3.40 -5.32 10.35
CA THR A 252 4.64 -5.74 11.03
C THR A 252 5.84 -5.12 10.34
N LEU A 253 6.70 -4.42 11.09
CA LEU A 253 7.99 -3.96 10.58
C LEU A 253 8.99 -5.12 10.60
N ILE A 254 9.38 -5.59 9.42
CA ILE A 254 10.41 -6.60 9.23
C ILE A 254 11.76 -5.90 9.12
N LYS A 255 12.61 -6.11 10.11
CA LYS A 255 13.97 -5.57 10.11
C LYS A 255 14.89 -6.54 9.37
N GLY A 256 15.15 -6.25 8.11
CA GLY A 256 16.13 -6.95 7.29
C GLY A 256 17.56 -6.46 7.54
N GLN A 257 18.41 -6.63 6.53
CA GLN A 257 19.82 -6.26 6.58
C GLN A 257 20.13 -4.98 5.76
N SER A 258 19.12 -4.34 5.18
CA SER A 258 19.27 -3.18 4.29
C SER A 258 19.43 -1.84 5.01
N VAL A 259 19.40 -1.81 6.34
CA VAL A 259 19.54 -0.58 7.14
C VAL A 259 20.74 -0.66 8.04
N LYS A 260 21.66 0.27 7.88
CA LYS A 260 22.87 0.43 8.69
C LYS A 260 22.57 1.22 9.96
N ASP A 261 23.11 0.78 11.08
CA ASP A 261 23.12 1.55 12.32
C ASP A 261 24.26 2.58 12.28
N LEU A 262 23.92 3.86 12.14
CA LEU A 262 24.88 4.97 12.07
C LEU A 262 25.31 5.51 13.45
N ASN A 263 24.81 4.93 14.55
CA ASN A 263 25.21 5.31 15.90
C ASN A 263 26.41 4.52 16.42
N LYS A 264 26.87 3.52 15.64
CA LYS A 264 28.03 2.65 15.95
C LYS A 264 29.30 3.15 15.34
#